data_fb7d72bbebaed6ce9d24192ffe374285
#
_entry.id   fb7d72bbebaed6ce9d24192ffe374285
#
_cell.length_a   1.000
_cell.length_b   1.000
_cell.length_c   1.000
_cell.angle_alpha   90.00
_cell.angle_beta   90.00
_cell.angle_gamma   90.00
#
_symmetry.space_group_name_H-M   'P 1'
#
loop_
_entity.id
_entity.type
_entity.pdbx_description
1 polymer ?
#
loop_
_entity_poly.entity_id
_entity_poly.type
_entity_poly.pdbx_seq_one_letter_code
_entity_poly.pdbx_strand_id
1 'polypeptide(L)'
;MMRMKRQSSSVDLLKLIKKIDCFESTLVCVFEGEDAKYYGSRIDQYFNELKRKNLSCKGKEKVLALKRNIEKNSSINNAKIMYFVDKDFDEKEEDFNLYCTPCYSIENFYADSSTLRRVLTDELGLCEFRENEIINEIIRSYQSFESECDAHLIDLNAWIMSRVKDNDSSVKLNLNNHEVEKFISYNQGVVVRKYTLDKLDETFSINKQLCQDLLQTCITAVENSDLNSSCRGKYRLEYFRLYLVNLFEMARNKTDYFEGLKIKPKLSLTKMNIVSELSQYSNTPACLGEFLSSYKNRVAA
;
A
#
# COMPACT_ATOMS: atom_id res chain seq x y z
N MET A 1 -27.95 9.38 8.70
CA MET A 1 -26.51 9.36 8.38
C MET A 1 -25.61 9.95 9.49
N MET A 2 -25.86 11.15 10.02
CA MET A 2 -25.05 11.77 11.10
C MET A 2 -24.97 10.96 12.41
N ARG A 3 -26.04 10.30 12.85
CA ARG A 3 -26.04 9.48 14.08
C ARG A 3 -25.16 8.23 13.99
N MET A 4 -25.10 7.56 12.84
CA MET A 4 -24.22 6.39 12.64
C MET A 4 -22.73 6.76 12.60
N LYS A 5 -22.34 7.89 11.99
CA LYS A 5 -20.94 8.38 12.00
C LYS A 5 -20.47 8.75 13.41
N ARG A 6 -21.32 9.36 14.24
CA ARG A 6 -20.99 9.69 15.64
C ARG A 6 -20.83 8.44 16.54
N GLN A 7 -21.65 7.40 16.36
CA GLN A 7 -21.50 6.16 17.13
C GLN A 7 -20.20 5.41 16.79
N SER A 8 -19.76 5.41 15.53
CA SER A 8 -18.52 4.76 15.10
C SER A 8 -17.29 5.42 15.76
N SER A 9 -17.18 6.74 15.74
CA SER A 9 -16.00 7.44 16.31
C SER A 9 -15.94 7.35 17.84
N SER A 10 -17.07 7.32 18.52
CA SER A 10 -17.14 7.11 20.00
C SER A 10 -16.72 5.71 20.38
N VAL A 11 -17.08 4.69 19.61
CA VAL A 11 -16.65 3.31 19.84
C VAL A 11 -15.14 3.16 19.64
N ASP A 12 -14.58 3.78 18.63
CA ASP A 12 -13.14 3.72 18.35
C ASP A 12 -12.33 4.48 19.42
N LEU A 13 -12.85 5.61 19.90
CA LEU A 13 -12.27 6.33 21.03
C LEU A 13 -12.28 5.47 22.32
N LEU A 14 -13.37 4.79 22.62
CA LEU A 14 -13.46 3.88 23.79
C LEU A 14 -12.49 2.71 23.64
N LYS A 15 -12.32 2.16 22.43
CA LYS A 15 -11.32 1.11 22.17
C LYS A 15 -9.90 1.61 22.39
N LEU A 16 -9.61 2.84 21.97
CA LEU A 16 -8.34 3.49 22.19
C LEU A 16 -8.05 3.62 23.68
N ILE A 17 -8.94 4.26 24.43
CA ILE A 17 -8.80 4.45 25.87
C ILE A 17 -8.56 3.12 26.59
N LYS A 18 -9.31 2.08 26.27
CA LYS A 18 -9.13 0.73 26.83
C LYS A 18 -7.79 0.07 26.45
N LYS A 19 -7.13 0.53 25.40
CA LYS A 19 -5.79 0.04 24.99
C LYS A 19 -4.65 0.74 25.71
N ILE A 20 -4.90 1.85 26.36
CA ILE A 20 -3.89 2.62 27.11
C ILE A 20 -3.92 2.16 28.56
N ASP A 21 -3.02 1.25 28.93
CA ASP A 21 -2.88 0.77 30.31
C ASP A 21 -2.10 1.77 31.15
N CYS A 22 -1.07 2.41 30.54
CA CYS A 22 -0.24 3.46 31.13
C CYS A 22 0.17 4.41 30.01
N PHE A 23 -0.17 5.69 30.13
CA PHE A 23 0.11 6.72 29.13
C PHE A 23 1.61 6.92 28.88
N GLU A 24 2.42 6.81 29.92
CA GLU A 24 3.87 7.06 29.85
C GLU A 24 4.62 5.98 29.07
N SER A 25 4.23 4.71 29.23
CA SER A 25 4.90 3.54 28.65
C SER A 25 4.20 2.95 27.43
N THR A 26 3.09 3.53 26.98
CA THR A 26 2.31 3.02 25.86
C THR A 26 2.36 3.96 24.67
N LEU A 27 2.69 3.41 23.49
CA LEU A 27 2.55 4.06 22.20
C LEU A 27 1.37 3.45 21.46
N VAL A 28 0.37 4.27 21.12
CA VAL A 28 -0.77 3.82 20.33
C VAL A 28 -0.56 4.20 18.87
N CYS A 29 -0.63 3.21 17.98
CA CYS A 29 -0.53 3.41 16.54
C CYS A 29 -1.89 3.13 15.91
N VAL A 30 -2.45 4.13 15.23
CA VAL A 30 -3.77 4.09 14.61
C VAL A 30 -3.61 3.96 13.10
N PHE A 31 -4.22 2.94 12.51
CA PHE A 31 -4.09 2.58 11.11
C PHE A 31 -5.46 2.55 10.42
N GLU A 32 -5.46 2.72 9.10
CA GLU A 32 -6.68 2.53 8.30
C GLU A 32 -7.16 1.08 8.30
N GLY A 33 -6.22 0.15 8.15
CA GLY A 33 -6.49 -1.27 7.97
C GLY A 33 -5.54 -2.18 8.75
N GLU A 34 -4.95 -3.13 8.04
CA GLU A 34 -3.95 -4.09 8.56
C GLU A 34 -2.50 -3.59 8.42
N ASP A 35 -2.30 -2.31 8.24
CA ASP A 35 -1.04 -1.64 7.90
C ASP A 35 0.04 -1.82 8.98
N ALA A 36 -0.37 -2.25 10.18
CA ALA A 36 0.56 -2.69 11.23
C ALA A 36 1.51 -3.82 10.77
N LYS A 37 1.13 -4.59 9.74
CA LYS A 37 1.98 -5.60 9.11
C LYS A 37 3.21 -4.99 8.46
N TYR A 38 3.07 -3.78 7.90
CA TYR A 38 4.15 -3.00 7.31
C TYR A 38 4.86 -2.12 8.33
N TYR A 39 4.12 -1.30 9.07
CA TYR A 39 4.69 -0.29 9.96
C TYR A 39 5.27 -0.86 11.26
N GLY A 40 4.76 -2.01 11.73
CA GLY A 40 5.02 -2.49 13.09
C GLY A 40 6.51 -2.63 13.42
N SER A 41 7.25 -3.41 12.65
CA SER A 41 8.69 -3.62 12.87
C SER A 41 9.51 -2.33 12.72
N ARG A 42 9.08 -1.43 11.82
CA ARG A 42 9.73 -0.15 11.59
C ARG A 42 9.55 0.79 12.77
N ILE A 43 8.35 0.86 13.33
CA ILE A 43 8.04 1.64 14.54
C ILE A 43 8.83 1.09 15.75
N ASP A 44 8.85 -0.23 15.92
CA ASP A 44 9.53 -0.88 17.05
C ASP A 44 11.04 -0.61 17.08
N GLN A 45 11.68 -0.33 15.93
CA GLN A 45 13.09 0.08 15.87
C GLN A 45 13.34 1.45 16.50
N TYR A 46 12.37 2.36 16.48
CA TYR A 46 12.48 3.70 17.06
C TYR A 46 11.96 3.76 18.50
N PHE A 47 11.00 2.91 18.86
CA PHE A 47 10.26 2.98 20.13
C PHE A 47 10.29 1.65 20.89
N ASN A 48 11.45 1.00 20.93
CA ASN A 48 11.64 -0.29 21.61
C ASN A 48 11.40 -0.25 23.13
N GLU A 49 11.48 0.95 23.73
CA GLU A 49 11.20 1.19 25.15
C GLU A 49 9.71 1.31 25.47
N LEU A 50 8.84 1.50 24.46
CA LEU A 50 7.41 1.67 24.64
C LEU A 50 6.63 0.42 24.24
N LYS A 51 5.54 0.16 24.97
CA LYS A 51 4.60 -0.90 24.61
C LYS A 51 3.70 -0.43 23.47
N ARG A 52 3.97 -0.88 22.24
CA ARG A 52 3.12 -0.53 21.08
C ARG A 52 1.77 -1.25 21.15
N LYS A 53 0.70 -0.48 20.93
CA LYS A 53 -0.67 -0.99 20.76
C LYS A 53 -1.27 -0.48 19.46
N ASN A 54 -1.79 -1.39 18.64
CA ASN A 54 -2.37 -1.07 17.35
C ASN A 54 -3.88 -0.92 17.40
N LEU A 55 -4.42 0.06 16.68
CA LEU A 55 -5.85 0.27 16.48
C LEU A 55 -6.12 0.41 14.97
N SER A 56 -6.97 -0.45 14.40
CA SER A 56 -7.46 -0.32 13.03
C SER A 56 -8.84 0.34 13.00
N CYS A 57 -9.00 1.40 12.20
CA CYS A 57 -10.22 2.20 12.11
C CYS A 57 -11.10 1.86 10.90
N LYS A 58 -10.63 1.04 9.96
CA LYS A 58 -11.33 0.67 8.71
C LYS A 58 -11.61 1.90 7.81
N GLY A 59 -10.55 2.60 7.43
CA GLY A 59 -10.51 3.67 6.45
C GLY A 59 -10.04 5.02 6.97
N LYS A 60 -9.46 5.82 6.05
CA LYS A 60 -8.82 7.13 6.26
C LYS A 60 -9.72 8.12 7.02
N GLU A 61 -10.96 8.33 6.54
CA GLU A 61 -11.89 9.26 7.21
C GLU A 61 -12.10 8.96 8.70
N LYS A 62 -12.07 7.67 9.08
CA LYS A 62 -12.25 7.28 10.49
C LYS A 62 -11.00 7.53 11.32
N VAL A 63 -9.82 7.33 10.74
CA VAL A 63 -8.55 7.70 11.39
C VAL A 63 -8.52 9.19 11.67
N LEU A 64 -8.81 10.02 10.65
CA LEU A 64 -8.82 11.48 10.77
C LEU A 64 -9.93 11.99 11.72
N ALA A 65 -11.11 11.37 11.70
CA ALA A 65 -12.18 11.71 12.62
C ALA A 65 -11.81 11.35 14.07
N LEU A 66 -11.14 10.22 14.29
CA LEU A 66 -10.64 9.82 15.61
C LEU A 66 -9.58 10.80 16.10
N LYS A 67 -8.60 11.18 15.26
CA LYS A 67 -7.58 12.19 15.57
C LYS A 67 -8.23 13.49 16.03
N ARG A 68 -9.14 14.08 15.24
CA ARG A 68 -9.87 15.32 15.59
C ARG A 68 -10.66 15.21 16.91
N ASN A 69 -11.20 14.03 17.23
CA ASN A 69 -11.93 13.82 18.48
C ASN A 69 -11.00 13.72 19.69
N ILE A 70 -9.82 13.12 19.52
CA ILE A 70 -8.81 13.02 20.58
C ILE A 70 -8.22 14.39 20.90
N GLU A 71 -7.90 15.19 19.91
CA GLU A 71 -7.38 16.56 20.07
C GLU A 71 -8.32 17.48 20.86
N LYS A 72 -9.64 17.21 20.80
CA LYS A 72 -10.66 17.93 21.57
C LYS A 72 -10.84 17.42 23.00
N ASN A 73 -10.16 16.32 23.37
CA ASN A 73 -10.37 15.65 24.65
C ASN A 73 -9.15 15.80 25.56
N SER A 74 -9.19 16.74 26.49
CA SER A 74 -8.11 17.02 27.44
C SER A 74 -7.68 15.83 28.29
N SER A 75 -8.54 14.84 28.49
CA SER A 75 -8.21 13.66 29.30
C SER A 75 -7.17 12.72 28.65
N ILE A 76 -6.84 12.93 27.38
CA ILE A 76 -5.93 12.07 26.61
C ILE A 76 -4.72 12.86 26.08
N ASN A 77 -4.55 14.11 26.49
CA ASN A 77 -3.48 14.99 25.99
C ASN A 77 -2.05 14.44 26.17
N ASN A 78 -1.83 13.60 27.19
CA ASN A 78 -0.52 13.01 27.48
C ASN A 78 -0.31 11.65 26.78
N ALA A 79 -1.28 11.17 26.00
CA ALA A 79 -1.13 9.90 25.30
C ALA A 79 -0.21 10.03 24.08
N LYS A 80 0.74 9.11 23.97
CA LYS A 80 1.60 8.99 22.77
C LYS A 80 0.84 8.28 21.68
N ILE A 81 0.35 9.04 20.67
CA ILE A 81 -0.51 8.51 19.61
C ILE A 81 0.04 8.94 18.25
N MET A 82 0.31 7.97 17.39
CA MET A 82 0.62 8.19 15.96
C MET A 82 -0.51 7.67 15.09
N TYR A 83 -0.76 8.39 14.00
CA TYR A 83 -1.77 8.07 13.00
C TYR A 83 -1.09 7.81 11.66
N PHE A 84 -1.59 6.83 10.93
CA PHE A 84 -1.06 6.44 9.63
C PHE A 84 -2.21 6.33 8.65
N VAL A 85 -2.09 7.05 7.54
CA VAL A 85 -3.07 7.06 6.46
C VAL A 85 -2.41 6.94 5.10
N ASP A 86 -3.12 6.36 4.15
CA ASP A 86 -2.71 6.35 2.76
C ASP A 86 -3.06 7.70 2.10
N LYS A 87 -2.23 8.12 1.14
CA LYS A 87 -2.48 9.33 0.39
C LYS A 87 -3.71 9.18 -0.51
N ASP A 88 -3.88 8.01 -1.13
CA ASP A 88 -4.83 7.78 -2.20
C ASP A 88 -4.64 8.79 -3.35
N PHE A 89 -5.75 9.32 -3.91
CA PHE A 89 -5.74 10.42 -4.89
C PHE A 89 -5.91 11.81 -4.26
N ASP A 90 -5.80 11.90 -2.93
CA ASP A 90 -5.94 13.14 -2.18
C ASP A 90 -4.63 13.94 -2.15
N GLU A 91 -4.70 15.16 -1.67
CA GLU A 91 -3.53 15.91 -1.25
C GLU A 91 -2.92 15.28 0.01
N LYS A 92 -1.60 15.39 0.14
CA LYS A 92 -0.90 14.87 1.31
C LYS A 92 -1.29 15.66 2.55
N GLU A 93 -1.84 15.00 3.56
CA GLU A 93 -2.05 15.61 4.87
C GLU A 93 -0.77 15.59 5.69
N GLU A 94 -0.43 16.72 6.32
CA GLU A 94 0.78 16.85 7.14
C GLU A 94 0.43 17.29 8.55
N ASP A 95 0.88 16.51 9.53
CA ASP A 95 0.80 16.89 10.94
C ASP A 95 1.91 16.15 11.71
N PHE A 96 2.26 16.68 12.92
CA PHE A 96 3.38 16.16 13.70
C PHE A 96 3.22 14.70 14.16
N ASN A 97 1.99 14.22 14.28
CA ASN A 97 1.67 12.86 14.69
C ASN A 97 0.85 12.06 13.66
N LEU A 98 0.73 12.59 12.44
CA LEU A 98 0.06 11.96 11.31
C LEU A 98 1.05 11.71 10.19
N TYR A 99 1.28 10.44 9.88
CA TYR A 99 2.01 10.05 8.69
C TYR A 99 1.03 9.74 7.55
N CYS A 100 1.19 10.46 6.46
CA CYS A 100 0.53 10.18 5.20
C CYS A 100 1.56 9.60 4.21
N THR A 101 1.23 8.49 3.53
CA THR A 101 2.16 7.90 2.55
C THR A 101 2.54 8.90 1.47
N PRO A 102 3.80 8.94 0.99
CA PRO A 102 4.21 9.79 -0.13
C PRO A 102 3.66 9.30 -1.48
N CYS A 103 3.24 8.04 -1.55
CA CYS A 103 2.63 7.38 -2.70
C CYS A 103 1.16 7.06 -2.42
N TYR A 104 0.47 6.43 -3.39
CA TYR A 104 -0.95 6.10 -3.27
C TYR A 104 -1.27 5.36 -1.97
N SER A 105 -0.53 4.29 -1.66
CA SER A 105 -0.73 3.47 -0.44
C SER A 105 0.54 2.71 -0.05
N ILE A 106 0.52 2.01 1.10
CA ILE A 106 1.66 1.21 1.56
C ILE A 106 2.05 0.11 0.58
N GLU A 107 1.11 -0.42 -0.19
CA GLU A 107 1.38 -1.49 -1.16
C GLU A 107 2.38 -1.06 -2.24
N ASN A 108 2.46 0.25 -2.55
CA ASN A 108 3.46 0.78 -3.49
C ASN A 108 4.91 0.61 -2.99
N PHE A 109 5.15 0.46 -1.70
CA PHE A 109 6.48 0.20 -1.15
C PHE A 109 6.99 -1.22 -1.36
N TYR A 110 6.12 -2.12 -1.82
CA TYR A 110 6.45 -3.52 -2.04
C TYR A 110 6.83 -3.81 -3.49
N ALA A 111 6.13 -3.20 -4.43
CA ALA A 111 6.23 -3.50 -5.85
C ALA A 111 7.32 -2.66 -6.51
N ASP A 112 8.57 -2.98 -6.26
CA ASP A 112 9.72 -2.34 -6.89
C ASP A 112 10.94 -3.29 -7.04
N SER A 113 11.90 -2.86 -7.86
CA SER A 113 13.12 -3.61 -8.17
C SER A 113 14.01 -3.86 -6.96
N SER A 114 14.02 -2.97 -5.96
CA SER A 114 14.86 -3.15 -4.77
C SER A 114 14.28 -4.21 -3.83
N THR A 115 12.96 -4.28 -3.73
CA THR A 115 12.25 -5.36 -3.02
C THR A 115 12.51 -6.70 -3.72
N LEU A 116 12.40 -6.74 -5.05
CA LEU A 116 12.72 -7.94 -5.82
C LEU A 116 14.16 -8.38 -5.57
N ARG A 117 15.15 -7.48 -5.62
CA ARG A 117 16.55 -7.81 -5.35
C ARG A 117 16.72 -8.48 -3.99
N ARG A 118 16.11 -7.93 -2.92
CA ARG A 118 16.17 -8.53 -1.58
C ARG A 118 15.52 -9.92 -1.54
N VAL A 119 14.41 -10.13 -2.23
CA VAL A 119 13.80 -11.45 -2.35
C VAL A 119 14.73 -12.43 -3.07
N LEU A 120 15.42 -12.01 -4.13
CA LEU A 120 16.38 -12.85 -4.86
C LEU A 120 17.59 -13.24 -4.00
N THR A 121 18.15 -12.29 -3.25
CA THR A 121 19.35 -12.52 -2.42
C THR A 121 19.01 -13.20 -1.10
N ASP A 122 18.05 -12.70 -0.36
CA ASP A 122 17.82 -13.09 1.03
C ASP A 122 16.88 -14.30 1.14
N GLU A 123 15.89 -14.42 0.23
CA GLU A 123 14.94 -15.53 0.25
C GLU A 123 15.36 -16.68 -0.68
N LEU A 124 15.75 -16.38 -1.93
CA LEU A 124 16.19 -17.39 -2.88
C LEU A 124 17.67 -17.74 -2.72
N GLY A 125 18.45 -16.93 -2.00
CA GLY A 125 19.85 -17.18 -1.71
C GLY A 125 20.78 -17.03 -2.92
N LEU A 126 20.39 -16.20 -3.92
CA LEU A 126 21.29 -15.86 -5.02
C LEU A 126 22.45 -15.00 -4.49
N CYS A 127 23.67 -15.43 -4.77
CA CYS A 127 24.86 -14.73 -4.31
C CYS A 127 25.25 -13.62 -5.30
N GLU A 128 25.22 -12.36 -4.85
CA GLU A 128 25.58 -11.21 -5.69
C GLU A 128 27.00 -11.30 -6.28
N PHE A 129 27.91 -12.03 -5.68
CA PHE A 129 29.27 -12.23 -6.20
C PHE A 129 29.36 -13.26 -7.34
N ARG A 130 28.43 -14.21 -7.41
CA ARG A 130 28.45 -15.29 -8.40
C ARG A 130 27.31 -15.21 -9.41
N GLU A 131 26.12 -14.89 -8.93
CA GLU A 131 24.88 -14.87 -9.74
C GLU A 131 24.39 -13.43 -10.05
N ASN A 132 25.28 -12.42 -9.99
CA ASN A 132 24.89 -11.02 -10.21
C ASN A 132 24.30 -10.75 -11.60
N GLU A 133 24.79 -11.45 -12.64
CA GLU A 133 24.23 -11.33 -13.98
C GLU A 133 22.79 -11.83 -14.04
N ILE A 134 22.51 -12.98 -13.42
CA ILE A 134 21.16 -13.55 -13.32
C ILE A 134 20.24 -12.61 -12.54
N ILE A 135 20.70 -12.08 -11.39
CA ILE A 135 19.93 -11.12 -10.59
C ILE A 135 19.55 -9.90 -11.45
N ASN A 136 20.52 -9.33 -12.16
CA ASN A 136 20.29 -8.15 -12.98
C ASN A 136 19.38 -8.43 -14.18
N GLU A 137 19.44 -9.62 -14.76
CA GLU A 137 18.56 -10.04 -15.86
C GLU A 137 17.12 -10.19 -15.36
N ILE A 138 16.89 -10.83 -14.22
CA ILE A 138 15.57 -10.94 -13.59
C ILE A 138 15.01 -9.55 -13.25
N ILE A 139 15.84 -8.64 -12.74
CA ILE A 139 15.41 -7.28 -12.43
C ILE A 139 15.01 -6.53 -13.71
N ARG A 140 15.78 -6.61 -14.79
CA ARG A 140 15.41 -5.98 -16.08
C ARG A 140 14.12 -6.57 -16.64
N SER A 141 13.95 -7.88 -16.56
CA SER A 141 12.70 -8.56 -16.94
C SER A 141 11.50 -8.04 -16.14
N TYR A 142 11.65 -7.89 -14.82
CA TYR A 142 10.61 -7.32 -13.98
C TYR A 142 10.29 -5.89 -14.33
N GLN A 143 11.30 -5.03 -14.56
CA GLN A 143 11.09 -3.63 -14.94
C GLN A 143 10.31 -3.50 -16.25
N SER A 144 10.61 -4.34 -17.26
CA SER A 144 9.83 -4.38 -18.49
C SER A 144 8.37 -4.80 -18.23
N PHE A 145 8.18 -5.86 -17.47
CA PHE A 145 6.85 -6.34 -17.08
C PHE A 145 6.06 -5.30 -16.28
N GLU A 146 6.68 -4.64 -15.29
CA GLU A 146 6.11 -3.57 -14.50
C GLU A 146 5.65 -2.40 -15.37
N SER A 147 6.53 -1.96 -16.28
CA SER A 147 6.23 -0.87 -17.23
C SER A 147 5.02 -1.19 -18.12
N GLU A 148 4.93 -2.41 -18.63
CA GLU A 148 3.78 -2.86 -19.43
C GLU A 148 2.49 -2.90 -18.60
N CYS A 149 2.54 -3.44 -17.38
CA CYS A 149 1.38 -3.46 -16.48
C CYS A 149 0.89 -2.04 -16.17
N ASP A 150 1.82 -1.15 -15.82
CA ASP A 150 1.49 0.23 -15.49
C ASP A 150 0.89 0.96 -16.69
N ALA A 151 1.47 0.82 -17.89
CA ALA A 151 0.94 1.42 -19.13
C ALA A 151 -0.51 0.96 -19.42
N HIS A 152 -0.82 -0.31 -19.18
CA HIS A 152 -2.17 -0.83 -19.35
C HIS A 152 -3.16 -0.42 -18.25
N LEU A 153 -2.68 0.09 -17.10
CA LEU A 153 -3.50 0.51 -15.97
C LEU A 153 -3.67 2.03 -15.84
N ILE A 154 -3.01 2.85 -16.70
CA ILE A 154 -3.12 4.32 -16.67
C ILE A 154 -4.57 4.77 -16.74
N ASP A 155 -5.30 4.34 -17.78
CA ASP A 155 -6.70 4.74 -17.99
C ASP A 155 -7.62 4.30 -16.85
N LEU A 156 -7.38 3.11 -16.29
CA LEU A 156 -8.13 2.62 -15.13
C LEU A 156 -7.90 3.50 -13.90
N ASN A 157 -6.63 3.82 -13.62
CA ASN A 157 -6.28 4.68 -12.48
C ASN A 157 -6.84 6.11 -12.67
N ALA A 158 -6.75 6.66 -13.89
CA ALA A 158 -7.32 7.95 -14.23
C ALA A 158 -8.85 7.97 -14.09
N TRP A 159 -9.52 6.90 -14.53
CA TRP A 159 -10.97 6.76 -14.36
C TRP A 159 -11.34 6.66 -12.87
N ILE A 160 -10.62 5.88 -12.06
CA ILE A 160 -10.85 5.79 -10.61
C ILE A 160 -10.64 7.18 -9.98
N MET A 161 -9.54 7.87 -10.30
CA MET A 161 -9.25 9.22 -9.82
C MET A 161 -10.39 10.19 -10.16
N SER A 162 -10.89 10.16 -11.39
CA SER A 162 -11.97 11.05 -11.81
C SER A 162 -13.29 10.78 -11.07
N ARG A 163 -13.59 9.48 -10.80
CA ARG A 163 -14.76 9.11 -10.00
C ARG A 163 -14.63 9.54 -8.54
N VAL A 164 -13.44 9.48 -7.97
CA VAL A 164 -13.16 10.00 -6.62
C VAL A 164 -13.30 11.52 -6.58
N LYS A 165 -12.75 12.23 -7.57
CA LYS A 165 -12.82 13.70 -7.66
C LYS A 165 -14.22 14.25 -7.98
N ASP A 166 -15.05 13.51 -8.74
CA ASP A 166 -16.46 13.84 -8.98
C ASP A 166 -17.27 13.86 -7.67
N ASN A 167 -16.77 13.18 -6.63
CA ASN A 167 -17.26 13.17 -5.25
C ASN A 167 -18.79 12.96 -5.13
N ASP A 168 -19.37 12.21 -6.05
CA ASP A 168 -20.79 11.91 -6.02
C ASP A 168 -21.10 10.82 -4.99
N SER A 169 -21.82 11.18 -3.95
CA SER A 169 -22.21 10.28 -2.86
C SER A 169 -23.12 9.11 -3.31
N SER A 170 -23.74 9.19 -4.48
CA SER A 170 -24.55 8.11 -5.08
C SER A 170 -23.68 7.03 -5.73
N VAL A 171 -22.44 7.35 -6.12
CA VAL A 171 -21.48 6.42 -6.72
C VAL A 171 -20.66 5.73 -5.64
N LYS A 172 -20.68 4.41 -5.61
CA LYS A 172 -19.87 3.59 -4.70
C LYS A 172 -18.85 2.80 -5.50
N LEU A 173 -17.59 3.23 -5.43
CA LEU A 173 -16.48 2.48 -5.99
C LEU A 173 -16.12 1.32 -5.04
N ASN A 174 -16.60 0.12 -5.35
CA ASN A 174 -16.25 -1.09 -4.62
C ASN A 174 -14.94 -1.68 -5.15
N LEU A 175 -13.85 -0.91 -5.11
CA LEU A 175 -12.56 -1.27 -5.72
C LEU A 175 -11.99 -2.61 -5.24
N ASN A 176 -12.30 -3.03 -4.02
CA ASN A 176 -11.82 -4.30 -3.47
C ASN A 176 -12.50 -5.53 -4.08
N ASN A 177 -13.62 -5.35 -4.80
CA ASN A 177 -14.31 -6.42 -5.51
C ASN A 177 -13.78 -6.63 -6.94
N HIS A 178 -12.83 -5.80 -7.37
CA HIS A 178 -12.28 -5.82 -8.72
C HIS A 178 -10.76 -6.00 -8.65
N GLU A 179 -10.34 -7.24 -8.82
CA GLU A 179 -8.94 -7.62 -8.83
C GLU A 179 -8.26 -7.23 -10.14
N VAL A 180 -6.93 -7.07 -10.14
CA VAL A 180 -6.16 -6.62 -11.30
C VAL A 180 -6.31 -7.56 -12.51
N GLU A 181 -6.50 -8.85 -12.28
CA GLU A 181 -6.69 -9.87 -13.34
C GLU A 181 -7.97 -9.67 -14.16
N LYS A 182 -8.90 -8.85 -13.66
CA LYS A 182 -10.06 -8.41 -14.44
C LYS A 182 -9.67 -7.40 -15.52
N PHE A 183 -8.61 -6.66 -15.32
CA PHE A 183 -8.19 -5.54 -16.18
C PHE A 183 -6.97 -5.84 -17.03
N ILE A 184 -6.06 -6.67 -16.53
CA ILE A 184 -4.92 -7.16 -17.28
C ILE A 184 -4.76 -8.66 -17.10
N SER A 185 -4.13 -9.33 -18.05
CA SER A 185 -3.65 -10.70 -17.90
C SER A 185 -2.20 -10.79 -18.33
N TYR A 186 -1.46 -11.66 -17.66
CA TYR A 186 -0.08 -11.97 -17.97
C TYR A 186 0.00 -13.42 -18.45
N ASN A 187 0.52 -13.63 -19.65
CA ASN A 187 0.71 -14.95 -20.20
C ASN A 187 1.99 -14.99 -21.05
N GLN A 188 2.89 -15.91 -20.74
CA GLN A 188 4.14 -16.17 -21.49
C GLN A 188 4.97 -14.91 -21.79
N GLY A 189 5.11 -14.02 -20.82
CA GLY A 189 5.89 -12.80 -20.97
C GLY A 189 5.16 -11.61 -21.60
N VAL A 190 3.87 -11.77 -21.95
CA VAL A 190 3.07 -10.70 -22.58
C VAL A 190 1.97 -10.25 -21.61
N VAL A 191 1.87 -8.94 -21.39
CA VAL A 191 0.75 -8.31 -20.66
C VAL A 191 -0.33 -7.93 -21.66
N VAL A 192 -1.58 -8.31 -21.39
CA VAL A 192 -2.72 -8.01 -22.26
C VAL A 192 -3.76 -7.23 -21.47
N ARG A 193 -4.16 -6.06 -22.00
CA ARG A 193 -5.28 -5.27 -21.48
C ARG A 193 -6.61 -5.94 -21.80
N LYS A 194 -7.49 -6.08 -20.79
CA LYS A 194 -8.77 -6.79 -20.86
C LYS A 194 -10.00 -5.87 -20.73
N TYR A 195 -9.82 -4.59 -20.71
CA TYR A 195 -10.89 -3.60 -20.56
C TYR A 195 -10.76 -2.49 -21.60
N THR A 196 -11.84 -1.77 -21.81
CA THR A 196 -11.87 -0.50 -22.52
C THR A 196 -12.44 0.58 -21.61
N LEU A 197 -12.02 1.83 -21.81
CA LEU A 197 -12.38 2.94 -20.95
C LEU A 197 -13.90 3.17 -20.87
N ASP A 198 -14.59 3.02 -22.00
CA ASP A 198 -16.04 3.16 -22.15
C ASP A 198 -16.85 2.10 -21.37
N LYS A 199 -16.25 0.94 -21.07
CA LYS A 199 -16.90 -0.16 -20.35
C LYS A 199 -16.62 -0.15 -18.84
N LEU A 200 -15.82 0.77 -18.34
CA LEU A 200 -15.50 0.78 -16.91
C LEU A 200 -16.74 1.08 -16.05
N ASP A 201 -17.62 1.98 -16.48
CA ASP A 201 -18.85 2.28 -15.74
C ASP A 201 -19.73 1.04 -15.60
N GLU A 202 -19.90 0.27 -16.68
CA GLU A 202 -20.60 -1.02 -16.67
C GLU A 202 -19.90 -2.03 -15.76
N THR A 203 -18.57 -2.12 -15.87
CA THR A 203 -17.74 -3.05 -15.08
C THR A 203 -17.92 -2.82 -13.57
N PHE A 204 -18.05 -1.56 -13.15
CA PHE A 204 -18.26 -1.16 -11.75
C PHE A 204 -19.73 -0.97 -11.39
N SER A 205 -20.66 -1.30 -12.29
CA SER A 205 -22.12 -1.16 -12.10
C SER A 205 -22.53 0.27 -11.76
N ILE A 206 -21.92 1.25 -12.43
CA ILE A 206 -22.20 2.67 -12.26
C ILE A 206 -23.06 3.15 -13.42
N ASN A 207 -24.25 3.69 -13.11
CA ASN A 207 -25.20 4.19 -14.12
C ASN A 207 -25.05 5.70 -14.40
N LYS A 208 -24.18 6.39 -13.66
CA LYS A 208 -23.97 7.83 -13.83
C LYS A 208 -22.84 8.10 -14.82
N GLN A 209 -23.13 8.91 -15.83
CA GLN A 209 -22.11 9.34 -16.78
C GLN A 209 -21.05 10.21 -16.12
N LEU A 210 -19.77 9.94 -16.42
CA LEU A 210 -18.64 10.75 -15.98
C LEU A 210 -18.44 11.96 -16.89
N CYS A 211 -18.07 13.09 -16.33
CA CYS A 211 -17.66 14.28 -17.09
C CYS A 211 -16.38 13.95 -17.89
N GLN A 212 -16.44 14.08 -19.21
CA GLN A 212 -15.32 13.77 -20.09
C GLN A 212 -14.11 14.68 -19.90
N ASP A 213 -14.34 15.98 -19.62
CA ASP A 213 -13.27 16.94 -19.35
C ASP A 213 -12.51 16.59 -18.05
N LEU A 214 -13.23 16.14 -17.02
CA LEU A 214 -12.63 15.66 -15.77
C LEU A 214 -11.81 14.39 -16.00
N LEU A 215 -12.35 13.46 -16.78
CA LEU A 215 -11.64 12.23 -17.13
C LEU A 215 -10.36 12.53 -17.90
N GLN A 216 -10.42 13.39 -18.91
CA GLN A 216 -9.23 13.77 -19.69
C GLN A 216 -8.19 14.49 -18.83
N THR A 217 -8.62 15.34 -17.91
CA THR A 217 -7.74 16.00 -16.94
C THR A 217 -7.04 14.97 -16.05
N CYS A 218 -7.76 13.95 -15.59
CA CYS A 218 -7.18 12.87 -14.77
C CYS A 218 -6.24 11.97 -15.57
N ILE A 219 -6.54 11.66 -16.84
CA ILE A 219 -5.63 10.90 -17.72
C ILE A 219 -4.30 11.65 -17.84
N THR A 220 -4.33 12.93 -18.21
CA THR A 220 -3.11 13.75 -18.32
C THR A 220 -2.35 13.83 -17.00
N ALA A 221 -3.06 13.92 -15.87
CA ALA A 221 -2.42 13.95 -14.55
C ALA A 221 -1.71 12.64 -14.21
N VAL A 222 -2.31 11.48 -14.51
CA VAL A 222 -1.69 10.17 -14.26
C VAL A 222 -0.52 9.94 -15.21
N GLU A 223 -0.67 10.24 -16.50
CA GLU A 223 0.41 10.09 -17.50
C GLU A 223 1.66 10.91 -17.17
N ASN A 224 1.49 12.12 -16.62
CA ASN A 224 2.59 13.00 -16.24
C ASN A 224 3.12 12.76 -14.82
N SER A 225 2.59 11.77 -14.10
CA SER A 225 3.02 11.45 -12.75
C SER A 225 4.01 10.28 -12.72
N ASP A 226 4.69 10.10 -11.59
CA ASP A 226 5.36 8.85 -11.30
C ASP A 226 4.31 7.76 -11.02
N LEU A 227 4.16 6.82 -11.96
CA LEU A 227 3.16 5.75 -11.89
C LEU A 227 3.36 4.85 -10.67
N ASN A 228 4.62 4.68 -10.20
CA ASN A 228 4.90 3.92 -8.99
C ASN A 228 4.24 4.54 -7.75
N SER A 229 4.20 5.85 -7.69
CA SER A 229 3.63 6.57 -6.53
C SER A 229 2.17 6.97 -6.69
N SER A 230 1.66 7.05 -7.91
CA SER A 230 0.31 7.57 -8.19
C SER A 230 -0.73 6.52 -8.57
N CYS A 231 -0.31 5.32 -8.96
CA CYS A 231 -1.23 4.24 -9.28
C CYS A 231 -1.63 3.44 -8.03
N ARG A 232 -2.85 2.88 -8.07
CA ARG A 232 -3.41 2.08 -6.98
C ARG A 232 -2.47 0.94 -6.56
N GLY A 233 -1.95 1.01 -5.34
CA GLY A 233 -0.95 0.10 -4.83
C GLY A 233 -1.37 -1.37 -4.80
N LYS A 234 -2.65 -1.68 -4.50
CA LYS A 234 -3.17 -3.05 -4.52
C LYS A 234 -3.06 -3.73 -5.89
N TYR A 235 -3.22 -2.98 -6.98
CA TYR A 235 -3.03 -3.55 -8.32
C TYR A 235 -1.55 -3.81 -8.60
N ARG A 236 -0.68 -2.88 -8.20
CA ARG A 236 0.77 -3.03 -8.30
C ARG A 236 1.28 -4.22 -7.49
N LEU A 237 0.86 -4.33 -6.23
CA LEU A 237 1.24 -5.45 -5.37
C LEU A 237 0.77 -6.79 -5.93
N GLU A 238 -0.41 -6.85 -6.55
CA GLU A 238 -0.94 -8.09 -7.10
C GLU A 238 -0.18 -8.54 -8.35
N TYR A 239 0.13 -7.65 -9.31
CA TYR A 239 0.95 -8.08 -10.43
C TYR A 239 2.39 -8.40 -10.02
N PHE A 240 2.95 -7.73 -9.01
CA PHE A 240 4.23 -8.10 -8.41
C PHE A 240 4.19 -9.52 -7.80
N ARG A 241 3.11 -9.83 -7.07
CA ARG A 241 2.89 -11.19 -6.56
C ARG A 241 2.85 -12.23 -7.67
N LEU A 242 2.13 -11.96 -8.75
CA LEU A 242 2.05 -12.88 -9.90
C LEU A 242 3.42 -13.10 -10.54
N TYR A 243 4.22 -12.04 -10.68
CA TYR A 243 5.60 -12.16 -11.16
C TYR A 243 6.45 -13.04 -10.24
N LEU A 244 6.42 -12.79 -8.92
CA LEU A 244 7.17 -13.58 -7.95
C LEU A 244 6.73 -15.05 -7.92
N VAL A 245 5.43 -15.33 -7.99
CA VAL A 245 4.92 -16.72 -8.02
C VAL A 245 5.46 -17.45 -9.23
N ASN A 246 5.42 -16.83 -10.42
CA ASN A 246 5.99 -17.40 -11.64
C ASN A 246 7.51 -17.63 -11.50
N LEU A 247 8.23 -16.66 -10.97
CA LEU A 247 9.67 -16.77 -10.72
C LEU A 247 10.00 -17.90 -9.78
N PHE A 248 9.21 -18.10 -8.72
CA PHE A 248 9.38 -19.23 -7.79
C PHE A 248 9.07 -20.58 -8.42
N GLU A 249 8.14 -20.63 -9.37
CA GLU A 249 7.87 -21.85 -10.15
C GLU A 249 9.06 -22.19 -11.07
N MET A 250 9.63 -21.21 -11.76
CA MET A 250 10.85 -21.39 -12.55
C MET A 250 12.00 -21.94 -11.67
N ALA A 251 12.19 -21.38 -10.48
CA ALA A 251 13.23 -21.84 -9.54
C ALA A 251 12.99 -23.28 -9.04
N ARG A 252 11.74 -23.66 -8.76
CA ARG A 252 11.39 -25.04 -8.36
C ARG A 252 11.62 -26.03 -9.48
N ASN A 253 11.28 -25.65 -10.70
CA ASN A 253 11.41 -26.47 -11.90
C ASN A 253 12.82 -26.45 -12.49
N LYS A 254 13.70 -25.55 -12.02
CA LYS A 254 15.06 -25.32 -12.52
C LYS A 254 15.07 -24.95 -14.02
N THR A 255 14.17 -24.10 -14.42
CA THR A 255 14.06 -23.60 -15.79
C THR A 255 14.54 -22.16 -15.87
N ASP A 256 14.77 -21.70 -17.09
CA ASP A 256 15.13 -20.32 -17.43
C ASP A 256 16.34 -19.80 -16.61
N TYR A 257 16.18 -18.72 -15.85
CA TYR A 257 17.25 -18.14 -15.03
C TYR A 257 17.88 -19.11 -14.00
N PHE A 258 17.22 -20.21 -13.68
CA PHE A 258 17.60 -21.11 -12.58
C PHE A 258 18.16 -22.44 -13.07
N GLU A 259 18.46 -22.59 -14.35
CA GLU A 259 19.13 -23.79 -14.88
C GLU A 259 20.45 -24.04 -14.15
N GLY A 260 20.64 -25.27 -13.69
CA GLY A 260 21.86 -25.67 -12.97
C GLY A 260 21.96 -25.18 -11.52
N LEU A 261 21.08 -24.29 -11.07
CA LEU A 261 21.06 -23.80 -9.70
C LEU A 261 20.29 -24.75 -8.76
N LYS A 262 20.74 -24.85 -7.50
CA LYS A 262 20.09 -25.66 -6.45
C LYS A 262 19.25 -24.78 -5.52
N ILE A 263 18.26 -24.07 -6.09
CA ILE A 263 17.38 -23.17 -5.34
C ILE A 263 16.06 -23.87 -5.06
N LYS A 264 15.57 -23.72 -3.82
CA LYS A 264 14.26 -24.23 -3.39
C LYS A 264 13.51 -23.12 -2.65
N PRO A 265 12.68 -22.34 -3.34
CA PRO A 265 11.86 -21.32 -2.71
C PRO A 265 11.01 -21.93 -1.59
N LYS A 266 11.09 -21.38 -0.40
CA LYS A 266 10.28 -21.79 0.76
C LYS A 266 9.05 -20.91 0.91
N LEU A 267 9.13 -19.67 0.45
CA LEU A 267 8.06 -18.69 0.52
C LEU A 267 6.90 -19.09 -0.38
N SER A 268 5.68 -18.95 0.14
CA SER A 268 4.44 -19.17 -0.60
C SER A 268 3.59 -17.90 -0.51
N LEU A 269 3.42 -17.21 -1.64
CA LEU A 269 2.74 -15.92 -1.70
C LEU A 269 1.29 -16.07 -2.17
N THR A 270 0.38 -15.62 -1.31
CA THR A 270 -1.04 -15.51 -1.58
C THR A 270 -1.48 -14.05 -1.46
N LYS A 271 -2.66 -13.71 -1.99
CA LYS A 271 -3.27 -12.38 -1.79
C LYS A 271 -3.44 -11.99 -0.32
N MET A 272 -3.61 -12.98 0.56
CA MET A 272 -3.86 -12.76 1.99
C MET A 272 -2.60 -12.56 2.82
N ASN A 273 -1.47 -13.14 2.42
CA ASN A 273 -0.25 -13.11 3.22
C ASN A 273 0.86 -12.21 2.65
N ILE A 274 0.79 -11.79 1.39
CA ILE A 274 1.86 -11.07 0.69
C ILE A 274 2.39 -9.86 1.47
N VAL A 275 1.49 -9.03 2.06
CA VAL A 275 1.90 -7.87 2.86
C VAL A 275 2.73 -8.27 4.06
N SER A 276 2.36 -9.37 4.74
CA SER A 276 3.13 -9.88 5.88
C SER A 276 4.44 -10.52 5.46
N GLU A 277 4.39 -11.40 4.46
CA GLU A 277 5.56 -12.19 4.00
C GLU A 277 6.66 -11.30 3.40
N LEU A 278 6.27 -10.26 2.67
CA LEU A 278 7.23 -9.35 2.04
C LEU A 278 7.58 -8.12 2.88
N SER A 279 7.01 -7.97 4.08
CA SER A 279 7.20 -6.74 4.88
C SER A 279 8.68 -6.44 5.16
N GLN A 280 9.50 -7.45 5.42
CA GLN A 280 10.95 -7.28 5.68
C GLN A 280 11.72 -6.87 4.42
N TYR A 281 11.26 -7.25 3.22
CA TYR A 281 11.91 -6.96 1.95
C TYR A 281 11.43 -5.63 1.35
N SER A 282 10.27 -5.12 1.78
CA SER A 282 9.68 -3.91 1.22
C SER A 282 10.44 -2.64 1.60
N ASN A 283 10.33 -1.62 0.76
CA ASN A 283 11.00 -0.35 0.97
C ASN A 283 10.52 0.38 2.22
N THR A 284 11.45 1.08 2.86
CA THR A 284 11.15 2.05 3.92
C THR A 284 11.49 3.44 3.39
N PRO A 285 10.51 4.29 3.06
CA PRO A 285 10.80 5.61 2.54
C PRO A 285 11.46 6.48 3.60
N ALA A 286 12.40 7.34 3.18
CA ALA A 286 13.15 8.22 4.07
C ALA A 286 12.23 9.09 4.96
N CYS A 287 11.14 9.60 4.39
CA CYS A 287 10.17 10.42 5.11
C CYS A 287 9.47 9.69 6.27
N LEU A 288 9.38 8.35 6.24
CA LEU A 288 8.87 7.58 7.38
C LEU A 288 9.89 7.62 8.54
N GLY A 289 11.19 7.43 8.24
CA GLY A 289 12.25 7.53 9.24
C GLY A 289 12.33 8.93 9.87
N GLU A 290 12.20 9.96 9.05
CA GLU A 290 12.15 11.37 9.50
C GLU A 290 10.95 11.64 10.41
N PHE A 291 9.77 11.16 10.02
CA PHE A 291 8.56 11.27 10.84
C PHE A 291 8.72 10.58 12.19
N LEU A 292 9.18 9.33 12.21
CA LEU A 292 9.36 8.56 13.45
C LEU A 292 10.40 9.20 14.38
N SER A 293 11.52 9.67 13.81
CA SER A 293 12.56 10.39 14.58
C SER A 293 12.04 11.71 15.15
N SER A 294 11.34 12.50 14.34
CA SER A 294 10.76 13.78 14.77
C SER A 294 9.74 13.58 15.88
N TYR A 295 8.85 12.59 15.73
CA TYR A 295 7.86 12.28 16.75
C TYR A 295 8.52 11.80 18.06
N LYS A 296 9.55 10.92 17.98
CA LYS A 296 10.31 10.46 19.15
C LYS A 296 10.88 11.62 19.95
N ASN A 297 11.53 12.57 19.26
CA ASN A 297 12.14 13.73 19.92
C ASN A 297 11.09 14.61 20.64
N ARG A 298 9.89 14.75 20.07
CA ARG A 298 8.81 15.54 20.67
C ARG A 298 8.19 14.89 21.92
N VAL A 299 8.07 13.56 21.94
CA VAL A 299 7.45 12.86 23.08
C VAL A 299 8.45 12.53 24.19
N ALA A 300 9.74 12.74 23.94
CA ALA A 300 10.81 12.65 24.95
C ALA A 300 11.09 13.99 25.65
N ALA A 301 10.67 15.11 25.05
CA ALA A 301 10.78 16.47 25.60
C ALA A 301 9.62 16.78 26.57
#